data_34c02d723550a5115cc9cdc6a21db763
#
_entry.id   34c02d723550a5115cc9cdc6a21db763
#
_cell.length_a   1.000
_cell.length_b   1.000
_cell.length_c   1.000
_cell.angle_alpha   90.00
_cell.angle_beta   90.00
_cell.angle_gamma   90.00
#
_symmetry.space_group_name_H-M   'P 1'
#
loop_
_entity.id
_entity.type
_entity.pdbx_description
1 polymer ?
#
loop_
_entity_poly.entity_id
_entity_poly.type
_entity_poly.pdbx_seq_one_letter_code
_entity_poly.pdbx_strand_id
1 'polypeptide(L)'
;MTFSCEMLPTDAKAAIREMKAALREQLSDVQQVFDTLSAKIETRVAEIDALKAQGLPVWPEVSYSDIAAGTVSDATRNEIKRRGCAVIKGHFPREQAMAWDRAMLDYLDINHFDDVYKGPGDSFFGSLEASRPEIYPIYWSQAQMQARQSENMAAVQSFLNRLWTSESNGKQWFNPDISVIYPDRIRRRPPGTTSKGLGAHTDSGALERWLLPAYHRVFANVFNGNFDDYDPWDAAHRTDVEEYTVDNTTKWSVFRTFQGWTALSDMLSGQGLLHVVPIPEAMAYVLLRPLLDDVPDDELCGVAPGKVLPISEKWHPLLLKALTSIPAITAGDSVWWHCDVIHSVAPVENQ
;
A
#
# COMPACT_ATOMS: atom_id res chain seq x y z
N MET A 1 17.18 -19.51 13.86
CA MET A 1 16.69 -18.93 15.13
C MET A 1 15.18 -18.94 15.11
N THR A 2 14.53 -19.54 16.09
CA THR A 2 13.07 -19.50 16.21
C THR A 2 12.73 -18.36 17.15
N PHE A 3 12.32 -17.23 16.58
CA PHE A 3 11.65 -16.19 17.37
C PHE A 3 10.34 -16.79 17.88
N SER A 4 10.21 -16.96 19.18
CA SER A 4 9.05 -17.61 19.81
C SER A 4 7.99 -16.62 20.29
N CYS A 5 8.06 -15.37 19.86
CA CYS A 5 7.15 -14.33 20.33
C CYS A 5 5.92 -14.28 19.41
N GLU A 6 4.79 -14.73 19.89
CA GLU A 6 3.50 -14.63 19.17
C GLU A 6 2.86 -13.23 19.29
N MET A 7 3.43 -12.34 20.10
CA MET A 7 2.97 -10.97 20.33
C MET A 7 4.16 -10.01 20.32
N LEU A 8 3.90 -8.73 20.07
CA LEU A 8 4.94 -7.70 20.17
C LEU A 8 5.47 -7.64 21.60
N PRO A 9 6.82 -7.64 21.80
CA PRO A 9 7.41 -7.58 23.12
C PRO A 9 7.14 -6.23 23.79
N THR A 10 6.98 -6.25 25.11
CA THR A 10 6.75 -5.03 25.91
C THR A 10 7.93 -4.09 25.89
N ASP A 11 9.17 -4.60 25.87
CA ASP A 11 10.38 -3.83 25.61
C ASP A 11 10.77 -3.95 24.13
N ALA A 12 10.14 -3.13 23.30
CA ALA A 12 10.42 -3.11 21.87
C ALA A 12 11.87 -2.75 21.56
N LYS A 13 12.50 -1.86 22.35
CA LYS A 13 13.89 -1.45 22.11
C LYS A 13 14.88 -2.57 22.36
N ALA A 14 14.71 -3.35 23.43
CA ALA A 14 15.53 -4.54 23.69
C ALA A 14 15.36 -5.57 22.57
N ALA A 15 14.14 -5.85 22.18
CA ALA A 15 13.85 -6.80 21.10
C ALA A 15 14.44 -6.37 19.75
N ILE A 16 14.40 -5.07 19.42
CA ILE A 16 15.04 -4.53 18.22
C ILE A 16 16.54 -4.79 18.26
N ARG A 17 17.22 -4.49 19.38
CA ARG A 17 18.66 -4.75 19.51
C ARG A 17 19.02 -6.23 19.31
N GLU A 18 18.29 -7.11 19.95
CA GLU A 18 18.50 -8.55 19.83
C GLU A 18 18.28 -9.04 18.39
N MET A 19 17.20 -8.62 17.76
CA MET A 19 16.88 -8.97 16.39
C MET A 19 17.94 -8.43 15.41
N LYS A 20 18.36 -7.16 15.53
CA LYS A 20 19.39 -6.58 14.66
C LYS A 20 20.72 -7.31 14.82
N ALA A 21 21.13 -7.62 16.05
CA ALA A 21 22.34 -8.39 16.29
C ALA A 21 22.28 -9.77 15.62
N ALA A 22 21.17 -10.48 15.75
CA ALA A 22 20.96 -11.78 15.13
C ALA A 22 21.00 -11.73 13.60
N LEU A 23 20.32 -10.74 12.98
CA LEU A 23 20.32 -10.60 11.52
C LEU A 23 21.69 -10.17 10.98
N ARG A 24 22.43 -9.31 11.68
CA ARG A 24 23.80 -8.94 11.32
C ARG A 24 24.74 -10.15 11.37
N GLU A 25 24.62 -11.00 12.38
CA GLU A 25 25.41 -12.24 12.46
C GLU A 25 25.04 -13.19 11.31
N GLN A 26 23.76 -13.32 10.99
CA GLN A 26 23.26 -14.19 9.91
C GLN A 26 23.74 -13.76 8.53
N LEU A 27 23.72 -12.44 8.26
CA LEU A 27 24.10 -11.88 6.94
C LEU A 27 25.62 -11.77 6.75
N SER A 28 26.43 -11.86 7.83
CA SER A 28 27.88 -11.77 7.84
C SER A 28 28.45 -10.41 7.38
N ASP A 29 28.06 -9.90 6.22
CA ASP A 29 28.45 -8.60 5.68
C ASP A 29 27.19 -7.84 5.21
N VAL A 30 26.55 -7.17 6.17
CA VAL A 30 25.31 -6.41 5.92
C VAL A 30 25.54 -5.28 4.92
N GLN A 31 26.69 -4.60 5.00
CA GLN A 31 26.98 -3.48 4.11
C GLN A 31 27.07 -3.95 2.66
N GLN A 32 27.80 -5.03 2.40
CA GLN A 32 27.91 -5.57 1.04
C GLN A 32 26.57 -6.05 0.49
N VAL A 33 25.77 -6.74 1.31
CA VAL A 33 24.40 -7.19 0.93
C VAL A 33 23.54 -5.99 0.58
N PHE A 34 23.55 -4.95 1.42
CA PHE A 34 22.74 -3.77 1.20
C PHE A 34 23.21 -2.94 0.00
N ASP A 35 24.52 -2.82 -0.23
CA ASP A 35 25.07 -2.11 -1.40
C ASP A 35 24.67 -2.81 -2.72
N THR A 36 24.70 -4.14 -2.73
CA THR A 36 24.26 -4.93 -3.88
C THR A 36 22.77 -4.73 -4.16
N LEU A 37 21.94 -4.77 -3.12
CA LEU A 37 20.50 -4.49 -3.24
C LEU A 37 20.25 -3.06 -3.69
N SER A 38 20.96 -2.09 -3.11
CA SER A 38 20.83 -0.67 -3.46
C SER A 38 21.11 -0.43 -4.93
N ALA A 39 22.17 -1.01 -5.49
CA ALA A 39 22.49 -0.88 -6.91
C ALA A 39 21.36 -1.40 -7.83
N LYS A 40 20.68 -2.48 -7.43
CA LYS A 40 19.49 -2.97 -8.16
C LYS A 40 18.33 -2.01 -8.10
N ILE A 41 18.04 -1.47 -6.91
CA ILE A 41 16.98 -0.49 -6.72
C ILE A 41 17.32 0.81 -7.48
N GLU A 42 18.57 1.28 -7.46
CA GLU A 42 19.04 2.42 -8.25
C GLU A 42 18.76 2.26 -9.74
N THR A 43 18.99 1.07 -10.29
CA THR A 43 18.68 0.76 -11.68
C THR A 43 17.18 0.93 -11.98
N ARG A 44 16.31 0.46 -11.07
CA ARG A 44 14.86 0.60 -11.19
C ARG A 44 14.41 2.06 -11.06
N VAL A 45 15.02 2.81 -10.13
CA VAL A 45 14.78 4.26 -9.95
C VAL A 45 15.19 5.02 -11.21
N ALA A 46 16.37 4.76 -11.74
CA ALA A 46 16.86 5.42 -12.96
C ALA A 46 15.96 5.14 -14.18
N GLU A 47 15.43 3.94 -14.30
CA GLU A 47 14.42 3.62 -15.33
C GLU A 47 13.16 4.46 -15.20
N ILE A 48 12.62 4.58 -13.97
CA ILE A 48 11.42 5.38 -13.70
C ILE A 48 11.69 6.86 -14.03
N ASP A 49 12.84 7.38 -13.62
CA ASP A 49 13.23 8.76 -13.93
C ASP A 49 13.39 9.00 -15.42
N ALA A 50 13.94 8.04 -16.16
CA ALA A 50 14.04 8.11 -17.61
C ALA A 50 12.66 8.14 -18.29
N LEU A 51 11.70 7.36 -17.83
CA LEU A 51 10.32 7.40 -18.34
C LEU A 51 9.68 8.76 -18.06
N LYS A 52 9.79 9.28 -16.84
CA LYS A 52 9.29 10.62 -16.48
C LYS A 52 9.90 11.71 -17.34
N ALA A 53 11.22 11.68 -17.53
CA ALA A 53 11.93 12.68 -18.34
C ALA A 53 11.50 12.67 -19.81
N GLN A 54 11.06 11.52 -20.33
CA GLN A 54 10.54 11.36 -21.67
C GLN A 54 9.04 11.63 -21.78
N GLY A 55 8.35 11.93 -20.67
CA GLY A 55 6.89 12.07 -20.64
C GLY A 55 6.15 10.75 -20.89
N LEU A 56 6.81 9.60 -20.71
CA LEU A 56 6.22 8.30 -20.89
C LEU A 56 5.49 7.84 -19.60
N PRO A 57 4.41 7.08 -19.75
CA PRO A 57 3.65 6.59 -18.59
C PRO A 57 4.49 5.62 -17.76
N VAL A 58 4.44 5.78 -16.44
CA VAL A 58 5.04 4.85 -15.48
C VAL A 58 3.97 3.88 -14.96
N TRP A 59 2.73 4.35 -14.82
CA TRP A 59 1.62 3.54 -14.36
C TRP A 59 1.05 2.69 -15.50
N PRO A 60 0.94 1.37 -15.34
CA PRO A 60 0.19 0.54 -16.27
C PRO A 60 -1.30 0.91 -16.25
N GLU A 61 -1.90 1.06 -17.42
CA GLU A 61 -3.32 1.24 -17.60
C GLU A 61 -3.92 -0.01 -18.25
N VAL A 62 -5.07 -0.45 -17.74
CA VAL A 62 -5.80 -1.62 -18.26
C VAL A 62 -7.26 -1.24 -18.44
N SER A 63 -7.82 -1.57 -19.60
CA SER A 63 -9.27 -1.41 -19.82
C SER A 63 -10.05 -2.47 -19.04
N TYR A 64 -11.12 -2.06 -18.37
CA TYR A 64 -12.05 -3.02 -17.78
C TYR A 64 -12.63 -3.99 -18.84
N SER A 65 -12.87 -3.53 -20.06
CA SER A 65 -13.35 -4.40 -21.14
C SER A 65 -12.40 -5.55 -21.46
N ASP A 66 -11.08 -5.32 -21.39
CA ASP A 66 -10.09 -6.38 -21.61
C ASP A 66 -10.05 -7.37 -20.44
N ILE A 67 -10.26 -6.87 -19.21
CA ILE A 67 -10.39 -7.74 -18.02
C ILE A 67 -11.62 -8.63 -18.17
N ALA A 68 -12.76 -8.04 -18.47
CA ALA A 68 -14.03 -8.76 -18.62
C ALA A 68 -13.99 -9.79 -19.78
N ALA A 69 -13.29 -9.47 -20.85
CA ALA A 69 -13.11 -10.36 -22.00
C ALA A 69 -11.99 -11.42 -21.79
N GLY A 70 -11.17 -11.29 -20.73
CA GLY A 70 -10.01 -12.15 -20.51
C GLY A 70 -8.86 -11.95 -21.51
N THR A 71 -8.79 -10.78 -22.16
CA THR A 71 -7.84 -10.48 -23.25
C THR A 71 -6.64 -9.67 -22.83
N VAL A 72 -6.48 -9.37 -21.52
CA VAL A 72 -5.30 -8.68 -21.01
C VAL A 72 -4.04 -9.47 -21.34
N SER A 73 -3.08 -8.83 -22.03
CA SER A 73 -1.85 -9.48 -22.46
C SER A 73 -0.92 -9.85 -21.29
N ASP A 74 -0.06 -10.85 -21.48
CA ASP A 74 0.98 -11.19 -20.50
C ASP A 74 1.98 -10.05 -20.31
N ALA A 75 2.28 -9.28 -21.36
CA ALA A 75 3.11 -8.09 -21.25
C ALA A 75 2.53 -7.07 -20.28
N THR A 76 1.22 -6.81 -20.35
CA THR A 76 0.51 -5.92 -19.43
C THR A 76 0.51 -6.48 -18.01
N ARG A 77 0.23 -7.78 -17.83
CA ARG A 77 0.28 -8.45 -16.51
C ARG A 77 1.67 -8.32 -15.88
N ASN A 78 2.72 -8.56 -16.68
CA ASN A 78 4.10 -8.46 -16.22
C ASN A 78 4.48 -7.03 -15.85
N GLU A 79 4.01 -6.02 -16.59
CA GLU A 79 4.25 -4.62 -16.24
C GLU A 79 3.52 -4.22 -14.96
N ILE A 80 2.28 -4.68 -14.74
CA ILE A 80 1.59 -4.49 -13.45
C ILE A 80 2.39 -5.12 -12.31
N LYS A 81 2.87 -6.34 -12.47
CA LYS A 81 3.72 -7.00 -11.47
C LYS A 81 5.00 -6.22 -11.24
N ARG A 82 5.64 -5.76 -12.30
CA ARG A 82 6.86 -4.98 -12.23
C ARG A 82 6.71 -3.65 -11.50
N ARG A 83 5.56 -2.97 -11.69
CA ARG A 83 5.27 -1.67 -11.06
C ARG A 83 4.56 -1.79 -9.71
N GLY A 84 3.91 -2.90 -9.45
CA GLY A 84 3.11 -3.09 -8.25
C GLY A 84 1.88 -2.20 -8.18
N CYS A 85 1.44 -1.63 -9.31
CA CYS A 85 0.30 -0.74 -9.36
C CYS A 85 -0.39 -0.79 -10.73
N ALA A 86 -1.65 -0.36 -10.79
CA ALA A 86 -2.40 -0.26 -12.03
C ALA A 86 -3.54 0.75 -11.93
N VAL A 87 -3.91 1.33 -13.06
CA VAL A 87 -5.18 2.05 -13.26
C VAL A 87 -6.08 1.19 -14.13
N ILE A 88 -7.29 0.91 -13.64
CA ILE A 88 -8.31 0.21 -14.42
C ILE A 88 -9.25 1.26 -15.02
N LYS A 89 -9.14 1.44 -16.33
CA LYS A 89 -9.92 2.43 -17.08
C LYS A 89 -11.32 1.90 -17.36
N GLY A 90 -12.31 2.76 -17.09
CA GLY A 90 -13.72 2.43 -17.32
C GLY A 90 -14.20 1.24 -16.49
N HIS A 91 -13.69 1.09 -15.25
CA HIS A 91 -14.13 0.04 -14.32
C HIS A 91 -15.63 0.10 -14.08
N PHE A 92 -16.17 1.31 -13.95
CA PHE A 92 -17.60 1.59 -13.96
C PHE A 92 -17.96 2.61 -15.05
N PRO A 93 -19.20 2.59 -15.55
CA PRO A 93 -19.68 3.65 -16.41
C PRO A 93 -19.56 5.01 -15.70
N ARG A 94 -19.03 6.01 -16.41
CA ARG A 94 -18.83 7.36 -15.87
C ARG A 94 -20.09 7.94 -15.22
N GLU A 95 -21.22 7.79 -15.90
CA GLU A 95 -22.53 8.28 -15.42
C GLU A 95 -22.94 7.62 -14.10
N GLN A 96 -22.65 6.34 -13.94
CA GLN A 96 -22.90 5.60 -12.70
C GLN A 96 -22.03 6.10 -11.56
N ALA A 97 -20.74 6.30 -11.79
CA ALA A 97 -19.82 6.84 -10.78
C ALA A 97 -20.24 8.23 -10.32
N MET A 98 -20.59 9.09 -11.26
CA MET A 98 -21.11 10.45 -10.96
C MET A 98 -22.47 10.42 -10.26
N ALA A 99 -23.30 9.43 -10.52
CA ALA A 99 -24.57 9.25 -9.79
C ALA A 99 -24.32 8.81 -8.35
N TRP A 100 -23.33 7.93 -8.11
CA TRP A 100 -22.91 7.57 -6.76
C TRP A 100 -22.32 8.76 -5.99
N ASP A 101 -21.51 9.61 -6.64
CA ASP A 101 -21.00 10.83 -6.00
C ASP A 101 -22.15 11.71 -5.53
N ARG A 102 -23.12 12.01 -6.40
CA ARG A 102 -24.31 12.80 -6.01
C ARG A 102 -25.08 12.17 -4.86
N ALA A 103 -25.34 10.86 -4.93
CA ALA A 103 -26.06 10.14 -3.87
C ALA A 103 -25.33 10.17 -2.53
N MET A 104 -24.00 10.14 -2.52
CA MET A 104 -23.22 10.28 -1.28
C MET A 104 -23.26 11.70 -0.74
N LEU A 105 -23.26 12.73 -1.60
CA LEU A 105 -23.42 14.11 -1.20
C LEU A 105 -24.80 14.34 -0.54
N ASP A 106 -25.86 13.88 -1.23
CA ASP A 106 -27.23 13.96 -0.72
C ASP A 106 -27.34 13.24 0.64
N TYR A 107 -26.64 12.10 0.79
CA TYR A 107 -26.63 11.36 2.06
C TYR A 107 -25.97 12.16 3.18
N LEU A 108 -24.84 12.83 2.92
CA LEU A 108 -24.17 13.68 3.91
C LEU A 108 -25.05 14.87 4.32
N ASP A 109 -25.68 15.52 3.34
CA ASP A 109 -26.52 16.71 3.54
C ASP A 109 -27.81 16.37 4.30
N ILE A 110 -28.54 15.33 3.89
CA ILE A 110 -29.80 14.88 4.53
C ILE A 110 -29.56 14.48 5.99
N ASN A 111 -28.41 13.85 6.29
CA ASN A 111 -28.08 13.41 7.63
C ASN A 111 -27.37 14.50 8.45
N HIS A 112 -27.19 15.71 7.92
CA HIS A 112 -26.46 16.80 8.58
C HIS A 112 -25.12 16.32 9.17
N PHE A 113 -24.37 15.52 8.39
CA PHE A 113 -23.20 14.80 8.88
C PHE A 113 -22.18 15.75 9.53
N ASP A 114 -21.88 16.87 8.89
CA ASP A 114 -20.90 17.84 9.37
C ASP A 114 -21.32 18.51 10.69
N ASP A 115 -22.63 18.59 10.97
CA ASP A 115 -23.19 19.23 12.18
C ASP A 115 -23.26 18.24 13.36
N VAL A 116 -23.57 16.97 13.08
CA VAL A 116 -23.89 15.97 14.12
C VAL A 116 -22.71 15.06 14.45
N TYR A 117 -21.78 14.84 13.52
CA TYR A 117 -20.63 13.99 13.76
C TYR A 117 -19.64 14.64 14.72
N LYS A 118 -19.53 14.04 15.92
CA LYS A 118 -18.59 14.44 16.98
C LYS A 118 -17.59 13.32 17.30
N GLY A 119 -17.44 12.38 16.39
CA GLY A 119 -16.49 11.27 16.57
C GLY A 119 -15.05 11.76 16.66
N PRO A 120 -14.14 10.93 17.15
CA PRO A 120 -12.73 11.25 17.12
C PRO A 120 -12.32 11.51 15.68
N GLY A 121 -11.57 12.59 15.46
CA GLY A 121 -10.79 12.71 14.25
C GLY A 121 -10.00 11.41 14.10
N ASP A 122 -9.90 10.87 12.90
CA ASP A 122 -9.15 9.65 12.68
C ASP A 122 -7.69 9.92 13.10
N SER A 123 -7.28 9.43 14.26
CA SER A 123 -5.94 9.65 14.82
C SER A 123 -4.84 9.06 13.92
N PHE A 124 -5.21 8.14 13.05
CA PHE A 124 -4.32 7.55 12.05
C PHE A 124 -4.07 8.52 10.88
N PHE A 125 -5.09 9.27 10.49
CA PHE A 125 -5.03 10.28 9.43
C PHE A 125 -5.06 11.72 9.97
N GLY A 126 -4.75 11.92 11.24
CA GLY A 126 -4.82 13.23 11.92
C GLY A 126 -3.97 14.35 11.30
N SER A 127 -3.06 14.01 10.37
CA SER A 127 -2.37 15.00 9.52
C SER A 127 -3.25 15.52 8.37
N LEU A 128 -4.40 14.91 8.12
CA LEU A 128 -5.39 15.30 7.11
C LEU A 128 -6.48 16.21 7.70
N GLU A 129 -6.33 16.68 8.94
CA GLU A 129 -7.25 17.60 9.59
C GLU A 129 -7.29 18.94 8.85
N ALA A 130 -8.24 19.04 7.94
CA ALA A 130 -8.92 20.27 7.62
C ALA A 130 -10.15 20.41 8.57
N SER A 131 -10.78 21.57 8.60
CA SER A 131 -12.00 21.83 9.40
C SER A 131 -13.17 20.86 9.14
N ARG A 132 -13.01 19.94 8.18
CA ARG A 132 -13.91 18.85 7.81
C ARG A 132 -13.08 17.59 7.54
N PRO A 133 -13.56 16.38 7.91
CA PRO A 133 -12.84 15.17 7.62
C PRO A 133 -12.73 14.97 6.10
N GLU A 134 -11.53 14.78 5.57
CA GLU A 134 -11.34 14.34 4.18
C GLU A 134 -11.79 12.89 3.99
N ILE A 135 -11.77 12.10 5.06
CA ILE A 135 -12.17 10.70 5.08
C ILE A 135 -13.36 10.55 6.02
N TYR A 136 -14.49 10.20 5.45
CA TYR A 136 -15.74 10.02 6.19
C TYR A 136 -15.87 8.58 6.67
N PRO A 137 -16.10 8.32 7.96
CA PRO A 137 -16.31 6.98 8.50
C PRO A 137 -17.69 6.44 8.16
N ILE A 138 -18.03 6.44 6.88
CA ILE A 138 -19.26 5.91 6.32
C ILE A 138 -18.90 4.69 5.47
N TYR A 139 -19.51 3.55 5.77
CA TYR A 139 -19.12 2.25 5.22
C TYR A 139 -20.25 1.54 4.47
N TRP A 140 -21.50 1.95 4.71
CA TRP A 140 -22.68 1.19 4.32
C TRP A 140 -23.70 2.02 3.54
N SER A 141 -23.29 3.11 2.88
CA SER A 141 -24.17 3.83 1.98
C SER A 141 -24.59 2.93 0.81
N GLN A 142 -25.75 3.20 0.24
CA GLN A 142 -26.25 2.43 -0.89
C GLN A 142 -25.26 2.41 -2.05
N ALA A 143 -24.65 3.55 -2.36
CA ALA A 143 -23.63 3.67 -3.41
C ALA A 143 -22.40 2.79 -3.13
N GLN A 144 -21.89 2.77 -1.91
CA GLN A 144 -20.78 1.91 -1.52
C GLN A 144 -21.15 0.43 -1.67
N MET A 145 -22.35 0.05 -1.24
CA MET A 145 -22.80 -1.34 -1.35
C MET A 145 -22.97 -1.78 -2.81
N GLN A 146 -23.52 -0.91 -3.66
CA GLN A 146 -23.67 -1.19 -5.09
C GLN A 146 -22.32 -1.34 -5.78
N ALA A 147 -21.36 -0.47 -5.52
CA ALA A 147 -20.01 -0.56 -6.09
C ALA A 147 -19.29 -1.83 -5.61
N ARG A 148 -19.30 -2.07 -4.29
CA ARG A 148 -18.58 -3.18 -3.66
C ARG A 148 -19.09 -4.55 -4.07
N GLN A 149 -20.40 -4.69 -4.29
CA GLN A 149 -21.06 -5.95 -4.63
C GLN A 149 -21.29 -6.13 -6.14
N SER A 150 -20.74 -5.26 -6.97
CA SER A 150 -20.91 -5.35 -8.41
C SER A 150 -20.08 -6.47 -9.02
N GLU A 151 -20.55 -7.02 -10.14
CA GLU A 151 -19.81 -7.98 -10.95
C GLU A 151 -18.51 -7.36 -11.49
N ASN A 152 -18.52 -6.06 -11.80
CA ASN A 152 -17.34 -5.35 -12.27
C ASN A 152 -16.23 -5.37 -11.19
N MET A 153 -16.60 -5.08 -9.94
CA MET A 153 -15.64 -5.12 -8.82
C MET A 153 -15.09 -6.54 -8.63
N ALA A 154 -15.95 -7.55 -8.65
CA ALA A 154 -15.53 -8.94 -8.52
C ALA A 154 -14.58 -9.37 -9.64
N ALA A 155 -14.84 -8.97 -10.88
CA ALA A 155 -13.99 -9.28 -12.03
C ALA A 155 -12.61 -8.63 -11.91
N VAL A 156 -12.54 -7.34 -11.51
CA VAL A 156 -11.27 -6.64 -11.31
C VAL A 156 -10.48 -7.23 -10.15
N GLN A 157 -11.14 -7.55 -9.05
CA GLN A 157 -10.47 -8.17 -7.89
C GLN A 157 -9.93 -9.56 -8.23
N SER A 158 -10.69 -10.40 -8.92
CA SER A 158 -10.22 -11.71 -9.38
C SER A 158 -9.04 -11.58 -10.35
N PHE A 159 -9.09 -10.64 -11.29
CA PHE A 159 -7.97 -10.36 -12.20
C PHE A 159 -6.70 -9.98 -11.43
N LEU A 160 -6.79 -9.04 -10.48
CA LEU A 160 -5.66 -8.58 -9.67
C LEU A 160 -5.13 -9.69 -8.76
N ASN A 161 -6.01 -10.44 -8.11
CA ASN A 161 -5.64 -11.56 -7.24
C ASN A 161 -4.89 -12.66 -8.01
N ARG A 162 -5.21 -12.89 -9.29
CA ARG A 162 -4.52 -13.85 -10.14
C ARG A 162 -3.12 -13.42 -10.59
N LEU A 163 -2.68 -12.20 -10.28
CA LEU A 163 -1.28 -11.79 -10.44
C LEU A 163 -0.38 -12.40 -9.37
N TRP A 164 -0.95 -12.84 -8.25
CA TRP A 164 -0.24 -13.48 -7.16
C TRP A 164 -0.01 -14.97 -7.42
N THR A 165 1.09 -15.48 -6.88
CA THR A 165 1.30 -16.90 -6.70
C THR A 165 0.50 -17.34 -5.48
N SER A 166 -0.75 -17.77 -5.71
CA SER A 166 -1.70 -18.11 -4.63
C SER A 166 -1.54 -19.53 -4.08
N GLU A 167 -0.72 -20.35 -4.73
CA GLU A 167 -0.42 -21.73 -4.33
C GLU A 167 1.07 -22.00 -4.45
N SER A 168 1.66 -22.59 -3.41
CA SER A 168 3.06 -23.03 -3.41
C SER A 168 3.25 -24.21 -2.47
N ASN A 169 4.17 -25.12 -2.79
CA ASN A 169 4.49 -26.30 -2.00
C ASN A 169 3.27 -27.17 -1.64
N GLY A 170 2.28 -27.26 -2.56
CA GLY A 170 1.06 -28.06 -2.35
C GLY A 170 0.07 -27.43 -1.38
N LYS A 171 0.26 -26.18 -0.97
CA LYS A 171 -0.67 -25.41 -0.14
C LYS A 171 -1.26 -24.25 -0.93
N GLN A 172 -2.58 -24.16 -0.95
CA GLN A 172 -3.30 -22.97 -1.39
C GLN A 172 -3.35 -21.95 -0.25
N TRP A 173 -2.74 -20.80 -0.45
CA TRP A 173 -2.68 -19.71 0.54
C TRP A 173 -3.96 -18.88 0.57
N PHE A 174 -4.54 -18.65 -0.60
CA PHE A 174 -5.86 -18.01 -0.73
C PHE A 174 -6.50 -18.38 -2.07
N ASN A 175 -7.81 -18.24 -2.16
CA ASN A 175 -8.54 -18.42 -3.42
C ASN A 175 -8.66 -17.07 -4.14
N PRO A 176 -8.06 -16.88 -5.34
CA PRO A 176 -8.11 -15.60 -6.06
C PRO A 176 -9.51 -15.17 -6.50
N ASP A 177 -10.47 -16.10 -6.52
CA ASP A 177 -11.85 -15.81 -6.92
C ASP A 177 -12.77 -15.47 -5.73
N ILE A 178 -12.24 -15.54 -4.52
CA ILE A 178 -12.97 -15.17 -3.30
C ILE A 178 -12.31 -13.92 -2.71
N SER A 179 -12.97 -12.77 -2.91
CA SER A 179 -12.48 -11.51 -2.37
C SER A 179 -13.06 -11.24 -0.99
N VAL A 180 -12.17 -10.91 -0.06
CA VAL A 180 -12.52 -10.32 1.23
C VAL A 180 -12.06 -8.87 1.19
N ILE A 181 -12.97 -7.94 1.42
CA ILE A 181 -12.68 -6.51 1.35
C ILE A 181 -12.96 -5.83 2.68
N TYR A 182 -12.10 -4.88 3.03
CA TYR A 182 -12.43 -3.94 4.09
C TYR A 182 -13.62 -3.08 3.68
N PRO A 183 -14.47 -2.66 4.63
CA PRO A 183 -15.44 -1.61 4.36
C PRO A 183 -14.69 -0.36 3.86
N ASP A 184 -14.95 0.02 2.62
CA ASP A 184 -14.37 1.21 2.01
C ASP A 184 -14.91 2.47 2.69
N ARG A 185 -14.14 3.55 2.63
CA ARG A 185 -14.52 4.87 3.15
C ARG A 185 -14.77 5.83 2.01
N ILE A 186 -15.62 6.82 2.27
CA ILE A 186 -15.79 7.95 1.38
C ILE A 186 -14.64 8.92 1.62
N ARG A 187 -13.89 9.23 0.56
CA ARG A 187 -12.88 10.28 0.60
C ARG A 187 -13.30 11.43 -0.30
N ARG A 188 -13.28 12.62 0.22
CA ARG A 188 -13.71 13.80 -0.51
C ARG A 188 -12.89 15.03 -0.15
N ARG A 189 -12.52 15.79 -1.17
CA ARG A 189 -11.94 17.12 -1.04
C ARG A 189 -12.79 18.10 -1.84
N PRO A 190 -13.56 18.98 -1.16
CA PRO A 190 -14.27 20.05 -1.84
C PRO A 190 -13.28 21.02 -2.50
N PRO A 191 -13.66 21.69 -3.62
CA PRO A 191 -12.88 22.77 -4.21
C PRO A 191 -12.52 23.85 -3.18
N GLY A 192 -11.32 24.41 -3.29
CA GLY A 192 -10.83 25.44 -2.38
C GLY A 192 -10.32 24.93 -1.01
N THR A 193 -10.29 23.62 -0.79
CA THR A 193 -9.69 23.05 0.44
C THR A 193 -8.21 22.84 0.27
N THR A 194 -7.46 23.07 1.36
CA THR A 194 -6.04 22.72 1.45
C THR A 194 -5.87 21.37 2.12
N SER A 195 -4.80 20.64 1.80
CA SER A 195 -4.43 19.39 2.46
C SER A 195 -2.92 19.33 2.66
N LYS A 196 -2.49 18.87 3.81
CA LYS A 196 -1.07 18.60 4.06
C LYS A 196 -0.57 17.35 3.34
N GLY A 197 -1.48 16.58 2.73
CA GLY A 197 -1.16 15.28 2.16
C GLY A 197 -0.82 14.24 3.24
N LEU A 198 -0.18 13.18 2.79
CA LEU A 198 0.25 12.09 3.67
C LEU A 198 1.66 11.66 3.25
N GLY A 199 2.58 11.62 4.21
CA GLY A 199 3.96 11.19 3.98
C GLY A 199 4.06 9.77 3.40
N ALA A 200 5.19 9.47 2.78
CA ALA A 200 5.42 8.15 2.18
C ALA A 200 5.46 7.05 3.27
N HIS A 201 4.73 5.96 3.03
CA HIS A 201 4.57 4.85 3.98
C HIS A 201 4.05 3.58 3.29
N THR A 202 4.00 2.49 4.04
CA THR A 202 3.14 1.33 3.75
C THR A 202 2.21 1.07 4.92
N ASP A 203 0.99 0.61 4.65
CA ASP A 203 -0.07 0.56 5.66
C ASP A 203 0.05 -0.61 6.64
N SER A 204 0.57 -1.74 6.21
CA SER A 204 0.49 -2.97 6.99
C SER A 204 1.84 -3.39 7.55
N GLY A 205 1.86 -3.73 8.84
CA GLY A 205 3.02 -4.30 9.51
C GLY A 205 4.17 -3.30 9.60
N ALA A 206 4.26 -2.61 10.72
CA ALA A 206 5.39 -1.76 11.03
C ALA A 206 6.46 -2.59 11.77
N LEU A 207 6.46 -2.53 13.10
CA LEU A 207 7.42 -3.24 13.94
C LEU A 207 7.32 -4.77 13.80
N GLU A 208 6.12 -5.25 13.51
CA GLU A 208 5.80 -6.66 13.29
C GLU A 208 6.65 -7.30 12.20
N ARG A 209 7.00 -6.54 11.14
CA ARG A 209 7.81 -7.06 10.00
C ARG A 209 9.16 -7.59 10.43
N TRP A 210 9.74 -7.04 11.50
CA TRP A 210 11.03 -7.47 12.03
C TRP A 210 10.92 -8.39 13.25
N LEU A 211 9.90 -8.27 14.08
CA LEU A 211 9.84 -8.94 15.36
C LEU A 211 8.96 -10.19 15.37
N LEU A 212 8.02 -10.33 14.43
CA LEU A 212 7.12 -11.47 14.45
C LEU A 212 7.54 -12.60 13.47
N PRO A 213 7.52 -13.86 13.93
CA PRO A 213 7.94 -15.01 13.11
C PRO A 213 7.16 -15.16 11.80
N ALA A 214 5.89 -14.76 11.77
CA ALA A 214 5.06 -14.82 10.57
C ALA A 214 5.65 -13.95 9.45
N TYR A 215 6.03 -12.72 9.76
CA TYR A 215 6.66 -11.83 8.79
C TYR A 215 8.07 -12.30 8.39
N HIS A 216 8.84 -12.90 9.31
CA HIS A 216 10.13 -13.49 8.97
C HIS A 216 10.00 -14.63 7.94
N ARG A 217 8.90 -15.37 7.95
CA ARG A 217 8.65 -16.40 6.90
C ARG A 217 8.32 -15.75 5.56
N VAL A 218 7.53 -14.66 5.55
CA VAL A 218 7.21 -13.91 4.33
C VAL A 218 8.46 -13.35 3.68
N PHE A 219 9.36 -12.79 4.48
CA PHE A 219 10.56 -12.11 4.00
C PHE A 219 11.84 -12.92 4.23
N ALA A 220 11.74 -14.25 4.33
CA ALA A 220 12.88 -15.11 4.64
C ALA A 220 14.05 -14.92 3.67
N ASN A 221 13.79 -14.83 2.38
CA ASN A 221 14.82 -14.60 1.37
C ASN A 221 15.53 -13.24 1.56
N VAL A 222 14.80 -12.21 1.95
CA VAL A 222 15.38 -10.88 2.25
C VAL A 222 16.29 -10.95 3.47
N PHE A 223 15.80 -11.51 4.58
CA PHE A 223 16.58 -11.61 5.82
C PHE A 223 17.75 -12.59 5.75
N ASN A 224 17.76 -13.51 4.76
CA ASN A 224 18.89 -14.38 4.47
C ASN A 224 19.89 -13.78 3.45
N GLY A 225 19.66 -12.57 2.97
CA GLY A 225 20.49 -11.92 1.95
C GLY A 225 20.27 -12.42 0.52
N ASN A 226 19.31 -13.33 0.31
CA ASN A 226 18.95 -13.89 -0.99
C ASN A 226 17.81 -13.10 -1.66
N PHE A 227 17.94 -11.78 -1.67
CA PHE A 227 16.86 -10.90 -2.16
C PHE A 227 16.56 -11.08 -3.65
N ASP A 228 17.40 -11.77 -4.42
CA ASP A 228 17.12 -12.17 -5.80
C ASP A 228 16.02 -13.21 -5.90
N ASP A 229 15.86 -14.03 -4.87
CA ASP A 229 14.83 -15.05 -4.75
C ASP A 229 13.56 -14.51 -4.04
N TYR A 230 13.56 -13.23 -3.66
CA TYR A 230 12.38 -12.59 -3.08
C TYR A 230 11.37 -12.22 -4.17
N ASP A 231 10.25 -12.93 -4.21
CA ASP A 231 9.10 -12.57 -5.04
C ASP A 231 8.05 -11.84 -4.19
N PRO A 232 7.83 -10.52 -4.38
CA PRO A 232 6.79 -9.80 -3.67
C PRO A 232 5.38 -10.32 -3.96
N TRP A 233 5.20 -11.09 -5.04
CA TRP A 233 3.93 -11.66 -5.46
C TRP A 233 3.68 -13.09 -4.94
N ASP A 234 4.58 -13.65 -4.16
CA ASP A 234 4.34 -14.92 -3.48
C ASP A 234 3.45 -14.69 -2.25
N ALA A 235 2.30 -15.38 -2.22
CA ALA A 235 1.37 -15.33 -1.10
C ALA A 235 1.77 -16.24 0.07
N ALA A 236 2.83 -17.02 -0.08
CA ALA A 236 3.31 -17.92 0.95
C ALA A 236 3.50 -17.18 2.28
N HIS A 237 2.88 -17.72 3.32
CA HIS A 237 2.91 -17.19 4.69
C HIS A 237 2.25 -15.81 4.92
N ARG A 238 1.81 -15.10 3.87
CA ARG A 238 1.18 -13.78 4.04
C ARG A 238 -0.18 -13.85 4.75
N THR A 239 -0.90 -14.96 4.62
CA THR A 239 -2.16 -15.18 5.36
C THR A 239 -1.96 -15.44 6.85
N ASP A 240 -0.72 -15.75 7.26
CA ASP A 240 -0.37 -16.02 8.65
C ASP A 240 0.03 -14.75 9.42
N VAL A 241 0.20 -13.60 8.71
CA VAL A 241 0.63 -12.34 9.34
C VAL A 241 -0.53 -11.67 10.08
N GLU A 242 -0.21 -11.15 11.24
CA GLU A 242 -1.14 -10.44 12.12
C GLU A 242 -0.54 -9.10 12.54
N GLU A 243 -1.38 -8.12 12.75
CA GLU A 243 -1.03 -6.84 13.37
C GLU A 243 -1.70 -6.72 14.74
N TYR A 244 -1.10 -5.91 15.58
CA TYR A 244 -1.54 -5.72 16.96
C TYR A 244 -1.94 -4.27 17.20
N THR A 245 -2.89 -4.07 18.12
CA THR A 245 -3.16 -2.73 18.66
C THR A 245 -1.95 -2.23 19.45
N VAL A 246 -1.86 -0.90 19.62
CA VAL A 246 -0.75 -0.26 20.37
C VAL A 246 -0.58 -0.82 21.76
N ASP A 247 -1.68 -1.19 22.42
CA ASP A 247 -1.70 -1.79 23.75
C ASP A 247 -1.52 -3.32 23.74
N ASN A 248 -1.33 -3.91 22.55
CA ASN A 248 -1.13 -5.34 22.33
C ASN A 248 -2.29 -6.23 22.83
N THR A 249 -3.49 -5.67 22.96
CA THR A 249 -4.67 -6.40 23.50
C THR A 249 -5.51 -7.07 22.42
N THR A 250 -5.42 -6.58 21.20
CA THR A 250 -6.21 -7.07 20.05
C THR A 250 -5.32 -7.29 18.86
N LYS A 251 -5.57 -8.33 18.10
CA LYS A 251 -4.88 -8.65 16.84
C LYS A 251 -5.88 -8.93 15.73
N TRP A 252 -5.44 -8.73 14.49
CA TRP A 252 -6.20 -9.06 13.30
C TRP A 252 -5.29 -9.53 12.16
N SER A 253 -5.81 -10.39 11.31
CA SER A 253 -5.12 -10.77 10.08
C SER A 253 -5.21 -9.64 9.07
N VAL A 254 -4.09 -9.34 8.41
CA VAL A 254 -3.97 -8.15 7.56
C VAL A 254 -3.45 -8.44 6.17
N PHE A 255 -3.47 -9.67 5.74
CA PHE A 255 -3.07 -9.94 4.37
C PHE A 255 -3.97 -9.18 3.39
N ARG A 256 -3.38 -8.29 2.63
CA ARG A 256 -4.01 -7.57 1.53
C ARG A 256 -3.27 -7.91 0.25
N THR A 257 -3.98 -8.32 -0.77
CA THR A 257 -3.39 -8.50 -2.11
C THR A 257 -3.15 -7.13 -2.73
N PHE A 258 -4.17 -6.29 -2.71
CA PHE A 258 -4.14 -4.93 -3.23
C PHE A 258 -4.88 -3.97 -2.31
N GLN A 259 -4.46 -2.74 -2.38
CA GLN A 259 -5.19 -1.57 -1.91
C GLN A 259 -5.66 -0.78 -3.11
N GLY A 260 -6.73 0.00 -2.96
CA GLY A 260 -7.23 0.76 -4.08
C GLY A 260 -8.45 1.59 -3.75
N TRP A 261 -8.93 2.33 -4.73
CA TRP A 261 -10.14 3.13 -4.65
C TRP A 261 -10.76 3.33 -6.03
N THR A 262 -12.06 3.63 -6.06
CA THR A 262 -12.80 3.98 -7.26
C THR A 262 -13.01 5.49 -7.32
N ALA A 263 -12.72 6.09 -8.46
CA ALA A 263 -12.96 7.50 -8.72
C ALA A 263 -14.43 7.78 -8.99
N LEU A 264 -15.02 8.71 -8.25
CA LEU A 264 -16.38 9.15 -8.46
C LEU A 264 -16.46 10.52 -9.16
N SER A 265 -15.33 11.19 -9.26
CA SER A 265 -15.12 12.44 -9.99
C SER A 265 -13.81 12.38 -10.78
N ASP A 266 -13.63 13.30 -11.72
CA ASP A 266 -12.38 13.44 -12.41
C ASP A 266 -11.31 14.01 -11.47
N MET A 267 -10.07 13.56 -11.65
CA MET A 267 -8.92 14.03 -10.90
C MET A 267 -7.79 14.39 -11.85
N LEU A 268 -7.31 15.61 -11.74
CA LEU A 268 -6.22 16.14 -12.55
C LEU A 268 -4.92 16.23 -11.75
N SER A 269 -3.80 16.29 -12.46
CA SER A 269 -2.50 16.54 -11.84
C SER A 269 -2.54 17.80 -10.96
N GLY A 270 -1.87 17.74 -9.80
CA GLY A 270 -1.81 18.85 -8.85
C GLY A 270 -2.96 18.89 -7.82
N GLN A 271 -3.94 18.01 -7.91
CA GLN A 271 -5.09 17.94 -6.99
C GLN A 271 -4.85 17.03 -5.77
N GLY A 272 -3.62 16.93 -5.26
CA GLY A 272 -3.30 16.09 -4.10
C GLY A 272 -3.49 14.60 -4.38
N LEU A 273 -2.95 14.15 -5.50
CA LEU A 273 -3.11 12.77 -5.94
C LEU A 273 -2.25 11.79 -5.14
N LEU A 274 -2.59 10.52 -5.28
CA LEU A 274 -1.78 9.40 -4.82
C LEU A 274 -0.45 9.37 -5.58
N HIS A 275 0.64 9.22 -4.85
CA HIS A 275 1.95 8.88 -5.36
C HIS A 275 2.35 7.50 -4.89
N VAL A 276 3.08 6.76 -5.71
CA VAL A 276 3.68 5.48 -5.30
C VAL A 276 5.15 5.43 -5.67
N VAL A 277 5.89 4.58 -4.98
CA VAL A 277 7.18 4.07 -5.45
C VAL A 277 6.88 2.77 -6.21
N PRO A 278 6.84 2.79 -7.55
CA PRO A 278 6.36 1.65 -8.35
C PRO A 278 7.43 0.56 -8.50
N ILE A 279 7.90 0.06 -7.37
CA ILE A 279 8.94 -0.96 -7.22
C ILE A 279 8.55 -1.83 -6.02
N PRO A 280 7.77 -2.91 -6.19
CA PRO A 280 7.35 -3.77 -5.06
C PRO A 280 8.54 -4.35 -4.29
N GLU A 281 9.64 -4.67 -4.98
CA GLU A 281 10.87 -5.20 -4.41
C GLU A 281 11.59 -4.20 -3.48
N ALA A 282 11.23 -2.92 -3.52
CA ALA A 282 11.78 -1.90 -2.63
C ALA A 282 11.52 -2.21 -1.14
N MET A 283 10.57 -3.10 -0.83
CA MET A 283 10.37 -3.59 0.53
C MET A 283 11.62 -4.28 1.08
N ALA A 284 12.38 -4.99 0.26
CA ALA A 284 13.65 -5.60 0.68
C ALA A 284 14.65 -4.51 1.15
N TYR A 285 14.76 -3.39 0.43
CA TYR A 285 15.58 -2.25 0.83
C TYR A 285 15.13 -1.70 2.19
N VAL A 286 13.82 -1.49 2.38
CA VAL A 286 13.26 -0.97 3.63
C VAL A 286 13.56 -1.91 4.80
N LEU A 287 13.48 -3.22 4.59
CA LEU A 287 13.71 -4.21 5.64
C LEU A 287 15.18 -4.33 6.06
N LEU A 288 16.11 -4.18 5.12
CA LEU A 288 17.54 -4.30 5.42
C LEU A 288 18.17 -2.96 5.86
N ARG A 289 17.60 -1.83 5.49
CA ARG A 289 18.13 -0.49 5.83
C ARG A 289 18.42 -0.28 7.31
N PRO A 290 17.58 -0.73 8.26
CA PRO A 290 17.85 -0.56 9.68
C PRO A 290 19.08 -1.31 10.20
N LEU A 291 19.60 -2.27 9.44
CA LEU A 291 20.74 -3.07 9.86
C LEU A 291 22.09 -2.37 9.67
N LEU A 292 22.14 -1.24 8.96
CA LEU A 292 23.36 -0.48 8.74
C LEU A 292 23.81 0.25 10.00
N ASP A 293 25.10 0.56 10.07
CA ASP A 293 25.75 1.12 11.27
C ASP A 293 25.31 2.56 11.60
N ASP A 294 24.79 3.30 10.61
CA ASP A 294 24.28 4.65 10.81
C ASP A 294 22.89 4.71 11.44
N VAL A 295 22.22 3.56 11.63
CA VAL A 295 20.93 3.46 12.32
C VAL A 295 21.16 2.94 13.76
N PRO A 296 20.74 3.68 14.80
CA PRO A 296 20.89 3.26 16.19
C PRO A 296 20.38 1.82 16.43
N ASP A 297 21.05 1.07 17.29
CA ASP A 297 20.76 -0.36 17.49
C ASP A 297 19.35 -0.65 18.00
N ASP A 298 18.70 0.32 18.65
CA ASP A 298 17.35 0.21 19.19
C ASP A 298 16.28 0.91 18.32
N GLU A 299 16.63 1.23 17.06
CA GLU A 299 15.76 1.90 16.10
C GLU A 299 15.62 1.13 14.77
N LEU A 300 14.49 1.31 14.11
CA LEU A 300 14.16 0.76 12.79
C LEU A 300 13.73 1.88 11.82
N CYS A 301 14.61 2.85 11.59
CA CYS A 301 14.37 3.96 10.64
C CYS A 301 13.07 4.75 10.93
N GLY A 302 12.74 4.96 12.22
CA GLY A 302 11.55 5.71 12.63
C GLY A 302 10.27 4.88 12.79
N VAL A 303 10.38 3.56 12.68
CA VAL A 303 9.25 2.65 12.92
C VAL A 303 8.83 2.67 14.39
N ALA A 304 7.54 2.69 14.64
CA ALA A 304 6.96 2.67 15.99
C ALA A 304 5.77 1.71 16.06
N PRO A 305 5.50 1.10 17.23
CA PRO A 305 4.36 0.22 17.41
C PRO A 305 3.02 0.88 17.07
N GLY A 306 2.12 0.17 16.39
CA GLY A 306 0.79 0.64 16.05
C GLY A 306 0.76 1.86 15.11
N LYS A 307 1.82 2.06 14.34
CA LYS A 307 1.93 3.10 13.32
C LYS A 307 2.15 2.45 11.95
N VAL A 308 1.92 3.22 10.89
CA VAL A 308 2.33 2.82 9.54
C VAL A 308 3.85 2.71 9.45
N LEU A 309 4.35 1.91 8.52
CA LEU A 309 5.77 1.82 8.23
C LEU A 309 6.23 3.10 7.50
N PRO A 310 6.98 4.01 8.15
CA PRO A 310 7.32 5.29 7.56
C PRO A 310 8.48 5.16 6.57
N ILE A 311 8.40 5.92 5.49
CA ILE A 311 9.49 6.08 4.52
C ILE A 311 9.88 7.56 4.52
N SER A 312 11.14 7.86 4.78
CA SER A 312 11.59 9.24 4.99
C SER A 312 12.85 9.57 4.21
N GLU A 313 13.04 10.87 3.95
CA GLU A 313 14.24 11.39 3.29
C GLU A 313 15.52 11.05 4.07
N LYS A 314 15.44 11.03 5.40
CA LYS A 314 16.59 10.68 6.24
C LYS A 314 17.10 9.25 6.00
N TRP A 315 16.18 8.30 5.85
CA TRP A 315 16.55 6.89 5.85
C TRP A 315 16.42 6.22 4.46
N HIS A 316 15.56 6.75 3.58
CA HIS A 316 15.20 6.12 2.32
C HIS A 316 15.23 7.12 1.13
N PRO A 317 16.25 8.00 1.02
CA PRO A 317 16.26 9.05 0.00
C PRO A 317 16.24 8.48 -1.43
N LEU A 318 16.83 7.30 -1.64
CA LEU A 318 16.82 6.63 -2.93
C LEU A 318 15.40 6.31 -3.39
N LEU A 319 14.57 5.76 -2.50
CA LEU A 319 13.20 5.33 -2.83
C LEU A 319 12.30 6.52 -3.15
N LEU A 320 12.49 7.63 -2.45
CA LEU A 320 11.67 8.84 -2.65
C LEU A 320 11.89 9.50 -4.01
N LYS A 321 13.04 9.30 -4.67
CA LYS A 321 13.26 9.72 -6.05
C LYS A 321 12.30 9.06 -7.03
N ALA A 322 11.92 7.81 -6.77
CA ALA A 322 10.99 7.06 -7.62
C ALA A 322 9.51 7.41 -7.39
N LEU A 323 9.17 8.27 -6.42
CA LEU A 323 7.78 8.68 -6.21
C LEU A 323 7.17 9.20 -7.52
N THR A 324 6.05 8.60 -7.91
CA THR A 324 5.36 8.87 -9.16
C THR A 324 3.88 9.06 -8.92
N SER A 325 3.35 10.20 -9.35
CA SER A 325 1.92 10.49 -9.30
C SER A 325 1.13 9.54 -10.20
N ILE A 326 -0.10 9.23 -9.79
CA ILE A 326 -1.06 8.64 -10.72
C ILE A 326 -1.29 9.56 -11.92
N PRO A 327 -1.64 8.99 -13.10
CA PRO A 327 -2.07 9.80 -14.24
C PRO A 327 -3.40 10.51 -13.95
N ALA A 328 -3.88 11.32 -14.89
CA ALA A 328 -5.24 11.85 -14.81
C ALA A 328 -6.26 10.72 -14.80
N ILE A 329 -7.21 10.80 -13.87
CA ILE A 329 -8.23 9.80 -13.62
C ILE A 329 -9.60 10.39 -13.96
N THR A 330 -10.45 9.61 -14.59
CA THR A 330 -11.83 9.98 -14.86
C THR A 330 -12.79 9.25 -13.94
N ALA A 331 -13.96 9.85 -13.68
CA ALA A 331 -15.00 9.18 -12.91
C ALA A 331 -15.33 7.80 -13.52
N GLY A 332 -15.36 6.78 -12.70
CA GLY A 332 -15.53 5.39 -13.10
C GLY A 332 -14.24 4.59 -13.27
N ASP A 333 -13.08 5.23 -13.30
CA ASP A 333 -11.80 4.53 -13.22
C ASP A 333 -11.53 4.04 -11.78
N SER A 334 -10.61 3.09 -11.63
CA SER A 334 -10.11 2.70 -10.31
C SER A 334 -8.59 2.57 -10.30
N VAL A 335 -8.01 2.84 -9.13
CA VAL A 335 -6.56 2.82 -8.90
C VAL A 335 -6.24 1.74 -7.88
N TRP A 336 -5.20 0.96 -8.16
CA TRP A 336 -4.82 -0.19 -7.34
C TRP A 336 -3.31 -0.25 -7.16
N TRP A 337 -2.87 -0.67 -5.97
CA TRP A 337 -1.45 -0.91 -5.68
C TRP A 337 -1.28 -2.11 -4.75
N HIS A 338 -0.16 -2.81 -4.94
CA HIS A 338 0.25 -3.95 -4.13
C HIS A 338 0.49 -3.54 -2.67
N CYS A 339 0.20 -4.40 -1.72
CA CYS A 339 0.28 -4.10 -0.28
C CYS A 339 1.65 -3.62 0.21
N ASP A 340 2.74 -4.04 -0.43
CA ASP A 340 4.10 -3.61 -0.07
C ASP A 340 4.59 -2.38 -0.87
N VAL A 341 3.77 -1.85 -1.78
CA VAL A 341 4.12 -0.63 -2.52
C VAL A 341 4.02 0.58 -1.61
N ILE A 342 5.14 1.29 -1.51
CA ILE A 342 5.23 2.55 -0.77
C ILE A 342 4.35 3.58 -1.46
N HIS A 343 3.52 4.27 -0.68
CA HIS A 343 2.61 5.27 -1.22
C HIS A 343 2.53 6.52 -0.34
N SER A 344 2.09 7.59 -0.93
CA SER A 344 1.89 8.89 -0.28
C SER A 344 0.75 9.65 -0.94
N VAL A 345 0.36 10.75 -0.35
CA VAL A 345 -0.59 11.69 -0.93
C VAL A 345 0.05 13.06 -1.01
N ALA A 346 0.07 13.65 -2.19
CA ALA A 346 0.63 14.98 -2.36
C ALA A 346 -0.15 16.04 -1.56
N PRO A 347 0.51 17.06 -1.01
CA PRO A 347 -0.18 18.20 -0.42
C PRO A 347 -0.95 18.99 -1.48
N VAL A 348 -1.96 19.71 -1.05
CA VAL A 348 -2.71 20.67 -1.87
C VAL A 348 -2.65 22.02 -1.20
N GLU A 349 -2.01 22.98 -1.84
CA GLU A 349 -1.86 24.32 -1.30
C GLU A 349 -2.99 25.26 -1.75
N ASN A 350 -3.46 25.10 -2.99
CA ASN A 350 -4.56 25.88 -3.58
C ASN A 350 -5.30 25.03 -4.63
N GLN A 351 -6.59 24.86 -4.48
CA GLN A 351 -7.48 24.27 -5.49
C GLN A 351 -8.43 25.28 -6.07
#